data_9afd5a727f9c585aef290c9177e75b39
#
_entry.id   9afd5a727f9c585aef290c9177e75b39
#
_cell.length_a   1.000
_cell.length_b   1.000
_cell.length_c   1.000
_cell.angle_alpha   90.00
_cell.angle_beta   90.00
_cell.angle_gamma   90.00
#
_symmetry.space_group_name_H-M   'P 1'
#
loop_
_entity.id
_entity.type
_entity.pdbx_description
1 polymer ?
#
loop_
_entity_poly.entity_id
_entity_poly.type
_entity_poly.pdbx_seq_one_letter_code
_entity_poly.pdbx_strand_id
1 'polypeptide(L)'
;MKAEMHTNKGVMHIDLYDAETPDTVKNFTDLAKKGFYDGLTFHRVIPDFMIQGGCPNGTGTGGPGYNIDCETSAEKQHHDRGVLSMAHAGPNTGGSQFFICHSRTNTAHLDGVHTCFGKVTEGEDVIDTIEGGDKIEKIVIVE
;
A
#
# COMPACT_ATOMS: atom_id res chain seq x y z
N MET A 1 -5.91 11.25 -8.66
CA MET A 1 -4.43 11.16 -8.60
C MET A 1 -4.02 9.73 -8.83
N LYS A 2 -2.96 9.52 -9.58
CA LYS A 2 -2.51 8.18 -9.97
C LYS A 2 -1.05 7.96 -9.60
N ALA A 3 -0.68 6.68 -9.46
CA ALA A 3 0.70 6.30 -9.20
C ALA A 3 1.07 5.09 -10.06
N GLU A 4 2.37 4.96 -10.33
CA GLU A 4 2.96 3.78 -10.95
C GLU A 4 3.93 3.18 -9.95
N MET A 5 3.70 1.96 -9.56
CA MET A 5 4.61 1.22 -8.68
C MET A 5 5.45 0.28 -9.55
N HIS A 6 6.72 0.61 -9.70
CA HIS A 6 7.67 -0.18 -10.47
C HIS A 6 8.33 -1.20 -9.56
N THR A 7 8.15 -2.48 -9.87
CA THR A 7 8.75 -3.59 -9.11
C THR A 7 9.66 -4.42 -10.02
N ASN A 8 10.47 -5.28 -9.44
CA ASN A 8 11.27 -6.21 -10.24
C ASN A 8 10.44 -7.30 -10.94
N LYS A 9 9.15 -7.36 -10.70
CA LYS A 9 8.22 -8.29 -11.37
C LYS A 9 7.28 -7.61 -12.37
N GLY A 10 7.31 -6.29 -12.48
CA GLY A 10 6.48 -5.52 -13.38
C GLY A 10 5.94 -4.25 -12.76
N VAL A 11 5.09 -3.55 -13.49
CA VAL A 11 4.54 -2.24 -13.08
C VAL A 11 3.05 -2.39 -12.77
N MET A 12 2.65 -1.84 -11.63
CA MET A 12 1.24 -1.72 -11.26
C MET A 12 0.83 -0.25 -11.36
N HIS A 13 -0.26 0.01 -12.06
CA HIS A 13 -0.86 1.35 -12.13
C HIS A 13 -1.96 1.44 -11.08
N ILE A 14 -1.94 2.52 -10.31
CA ILE A 14 -2.77 2.67 -9.11
C ILE A 14 -3.59 3.95 -9.23
N ASP A 15 -4.88 3.85 -8.92
CA ASP A 15 -5.75 5.00 -8.74
C ASP A 15 -5.82 5.30 -7.24
N LEU A 16 -5.38 6.49 -6.84
CA LEU A 16 -5.34 6.88 -5.43
C LEU A 16 -6.64 7.57 -5.03
N TYR A 17 -7.09 7.29 -3.81
CA TYR A 17 -8.35 7.82 -3.25
C TYR A 17 -8.13 9.17 -2.57
N ASP A 18 -7.59 10.14 -3.32
CA ASP A 18 -7.22 11.45 -2.76
C ASP A 18 -8.43 12.26 -2.28
N ALA A 19 -9.61 12.05 -2.85
CA ALA A 19 -10.83 12.71 -2.39
C ALA A 19 -11.37 12.09 -1.10
N GLU A 20 -11.29 10.74 -0.99
CA GLU A 20 -11.85 9.98 0.13
C GLU A 20 -10.91 9.89 1.32
N THR A 21 -9.59 9.77 1.07
CA THR A 21 -8.57 9.64 2.12
C THR A 21 -7.42 10.61 1.87
N PRO A 22 -7.68 11.93 1.96
CA PRO A 22 -6.69 12.94 1.55
C PRO A 22 -5.39 12.91 2.36
N ASP A 23 -5.47 12.66 3.66
CA ASP A 23 -4.28 12.67 4.52
C ASP A 23 -3.39 11.46 4.26
N THR A 24 -4.00 10.29 4.11
CA THR A 24 -3.27 9.05 3.81
C THR A 24 -2.61 9.13 2.44
N VAL A 25 -3.33 9.61 1.44
CA VAL A 25 -2.79 9.78 0.08
C VAL A 25 -1.68 10.82 0.07
N LYS A 26 -1.86 11.94 0.77
CA LYS A 26 -0.81 12.97 0.86
C LYS A 26 0.47 12.41 1.47
N ASN A 27 0.36 11.65 2.54
CA ASN A 27 1.50 10.99 3.18
C ASN A 27 2.22 10.05 2.20
N PHE A 28 1.46 9.18 1.54
CA PHE A 28 2.00 8.22 0.58
C PHE A 28 2.71 8.94 -0.58
N THR A 29 2.06 9.96 -1.17
CA THR A 29 2.63 10.69 -2.30
C THR A 29 3.86 11.50 -1.92
N ASP A 30 3.87 12.12 -0.74
CA ASP A 30 5.04 12.87 -0.24
C ASP A 30 6.23 11.93 -0.05
N LEU A 31 6.02 10.75 0.53
CA LEU A 31 7.07 9.75 0.70
C LEU A 31 7.57 9.23 -0.65
N ALA A 32 6.67 8.95 -1.58
CA ALA A 32 7.04 8.49 -2.92
C ALA A 32 7.89 9.53 -3.66
N LYS A 33 7.50 10.79 -3.61
CA LYS A 33 8.22 11.90 -4.26
C LYS A 33 9.62 12.11 -3.69
N LYS A 34 9.82 11.79 -2.42
CA LYS A 34 11.14 11.87 -1.77
C LYS A 34 12.04 10.69 -2.09
N GLY A 35 11.54 9.68 -2.78
CA GLY A 35 12.27 8.45 -3.02
C GLY A 35 12.32 7.51 -1.82
N PHE A 36 11.44 7.71 -0.83
CA PHE A 36 11.44 6.89 0.40
C PHE A 36 11.25 5.41 0.11
N TYR A 37 10.39 5.10 -0.86
CA TYR A 37 10.09 3.70 -1.21
C TYR A 37 11.10 3.05 -2.14
N ASP A 38 12.03 3.81 -2.71
CA ASP A 38 12.98 3.29 -3.69
C ASP A 38 13.87 2.21 -3.07
N GLY A 39 13.85 1.02 -3.67
CA GLY A 39 14.66 -0.11 -3.23
C GLY A 39 14.12 -0.86 -2.01
N LEU A 40 12.97 -0.47 -1.46
CA LEU A 40 12.36 -1.21 -0.35
C LEU A 40 11.73 -2.51 -0.84
N THR A 41 11.55 -3.46 0.07
CA THR A 41 11.07 -4.80 -0.26
C THR A 41 9.63 -5.03 0.14
N PHE A 42 8.99 -6.02 -0.51
CA PHE A 42 7.79 -6.65 0.01
C PHE A 42 8.26 -7.69 1.05
N HIS A 43 8.38 -7.25 2.29
CA HIS A 43 8.97 -8.06 3.36
C HIS A 43 8.02 -9.12 3.91
N ARG A 44 6.72 -9.01 3.61
CA ARG A 44 5.71 -9.96 4.07
C ARG A 44 4.75 -10.25 2.93
N VAL A 45 4.79 -11.47 2.42
CA VAL A 45 3.91 -11.92 1.32
C VAL A 45 3.21 -13.18 1.77
N ILE A 46 1.87 -13.14 1.83
CA ILE A 46 1.05 -14.28 2.19
C ILE A 46 0.11 -14.54 1.02
N PRO A 47 0.31 -15.65 0.26
CA PRO A 47 -0.54 -15.98 -0.88
C PRO A 47 -2.02 -15.99 -0.50
N ASP A 48 -2.87 -15.53 -1.41
CA ASP A 48 -4.32 -15.43 -1.25
C ASP A 48 -4.77 -14.46 -0.14
N PHE A 49 -3.82 -13.73 0.47
CA PHE A 49 -4.13 -12.72 1.48
C PHE A 49 -3.65 -11.34 1.03
N MET A 50 -2.35 -11.08 1.10
CA MET A 50 -1.82 -9.75 0.76
C MET A 50 -0.32 -9.78 0.49
N ILE A 51 0.18 -8.72 -0.16
CA ILE A 51 1.59 -8.41 -0.27
C ILE A 51 1.86 -7.10 0.47
N GLN A 52 2.80 -7.09 1.40
CA GLN A 52 3.08 -5.95 2.28
C GLN A 52 4.50 -5.45 2.09
N GLY A 53 4.65 -4.14 1.95
CA GLY A 53 5.93 -3.49 1.77
C GLY A 53 5.95 -2.09 2.37
N GLY A 54 7.04 -1.36 2.06
CA GLY A 54 7.18 0.03 2.50
C GLY A 54 7.84 0.21 3.87
N CYS A 55 8.42 -0.86 4.44
CA CYS A 55 9.19 -0.77 5.68
C CYS A 55 10.65 -0.40 5.35
N PRO A 56 11.19 0.72 5.87
CA PRO A 56 12.53 1.18 5.48
C PRO A 56 13.66 0.23 5.89
N ASN A 57 13.47 -0.59 6.93
CA ASN A 57 14.48 -1.58 7.34
C ASN A 57 14.10 -3.02 6.96
N GLY A 58 12.99 -3.23 6.28
CA GLY A 58 12.60 -4.54 5.77
C GLY A 58 12.14 -5.56 6.83
N THR A 59 11.91 -5.14 8.06
CA THR A 59 11.59 -6.04 9.18
C THR A 59 10.13 -5.97 9.62
N GLY A 60 9.38 -4.99 9.12
CA GLY A 60 8.00 -4.73 9.55
C GLY A 60 7.90 -3.80 10.75
N THR A 61 9.03 -3.38 11.33
CA THR A 61 9.05 -2.52 12.53
C THR A 61 9.42 -1.08 12.24
N GLY A 62 9.88 -0.78 11.01
CA GLY A 62 10.30 0.57 10.63
C GLY A 62 9.18 1.41 10.04
N GLY A 63 9.40 2.72 10.00
CA GLY A 63 8.48 3.69 9.43
C GLY A 63 9.17 5.02 9.16
N PRO A 64 8.40 6.05 8.80
CA PRO A 64 8.96 7.34 8.40
C PRO A 64 9.36 8.24 9.57
N GLY A 65 9.19 7.79 10.82
CA GLY A 65 9.49 8.56 12.01
C GLY A 65 8.29 9.31 12.60
N TYR A 66 7.09 9.05 12.10
CA TYR A 66 5.83 9.63 12.59
C TYR A 66 4.69 8.67 12.30
N ASN A 67 3.53 8.93 12.88
CA ASN A 67 2.31 8.17 12.64
C ASN A 67 1.26 9.06 11.96
N ILE A 68 0.35 8.41 11.21
CA ILE A 68 -0.81 9.08 10.63
C ILE A 68 -2.11 8.47 11.16
N ASP A 69 -3.17 9.28 11.16
CA ASP A 69 -4.49 8.83 11.62
C ASP A 69 -5.17 7.95 10.57
N CYS A 70 -6.02 7.05 11.05
CA CYS A 70 -6.88 6.26 10.19
C CYS A 70 -7.99 7.12 9.57
N GLU A 71 -8.36 6.79 8.33
CA GLU A 71 -9.47 7.43 7.61
C GLU A 71 -10.51 6.38 7.19
N THR A 72 -10.85 5.48 8.10
CA THR A 72 -11.68 4.30 7.83
C THR A 72 -13.18 4.58 7.73
N SER A 73 -13.61 5.79 8.06
CA SER A 73 -15.01 6.20 7.93
C SER A 73 -15.35 6.81 6.56
N ALA A 74 -14.36 6.98 5.70
CA ALA A 74 -14.57 7.50 4.34
C ALA A 74 -15.24 6.46 3.44
N GLU A 75 -15.60 6.89 2.23
CA GLU A 75 -16.09 5.97 1.20
C GLU A 75 -14.95 5.10 0.66
N LYS A 76 -15.30 4.03 -0.05
CA LYS A 76 -14.36 3.10 -0.69
C LYS A 76 -13.49 2.30 0.29
N GLN A 77 -13.94 2.16 1.53
CA GLN A 77 -13.20 1.42 2.55
C GLN A 77 -13.52 -0.08 2.51
N HIS A 78 -13.28 -0.70 1.35
CA HIS A 78 -13.48 -2.14 1.11
C HIS A 78 -12.18 -2.76 0.63
N HIS A 79 -11.76 -3.82 1.28
CA HIS A 79 -10.52 -4.55 0.95
C HIS A 79 -10.76 -5.57 -0.17
N ASP A 80 -11.09 -5.05 -1.36
CA ASP A 80 -11.22 -5.85 -2.57
C ASP A 80 -9.84 -6.20 -3.13
N ARG A 81 -9.78 -7.19 -4.03
CA ARG A 81 -8.53 -7.50 -4.73
C ARG A 81 -7.96 -6.24 -5.41
N GLY A 82 -6.67 -6.03 -5.23
CA GLY A 82 -5.95 -4.89 -5.81
C GLY A 82 -6.01 -3.60 -5.01
N VAL A 83 -6.74 -3.57 -3.90
CA VAL A 83 -6.83 -2.37 -3.04
C VAL A 83 -5.56 -2.22 -2.22
N LEU A 84 -5.04 -0.99 -2.18
CA LEU A 84 -3.94 -0.60 -1.29
C LEU A 84 -4.51 -0.12 0.03
N SER A 85 -3.97 -0.66 1.12
CA SER A 85 -4.39 -0.34 2.47
C SER A 85 -3.19 -0.11 3.38
N MET A 86 -3.36 0.72 4.41
CA MET A 86 -2.27 1.05 5.33
C MET A 86 -2.09 -0.05 6.38
N ALA A 87 -0.88 -0.57 6.48
CA ALA A 87 -0.49 -1.43 7.58
C ALA A 87 -0.27 -0.59 8.84
N HIS A 88 -0.65 -1.12 10.00
CA HIS A 88 -0.43 -0.46 11.28
C HIS A 88 -0.47 -1.47 12.43
N ALA A 89 -0.03 -1.05 13.60
CA ALA A 89 0.01 -1.86 14.83
C ALA A 89 -1.12 -1.46 15.81
N GLY A 90 -2.21 -0.91 15.29
CA GLY A 90 -3.35 -0.44 16.06
C GLY A 90 -3.87 0.88 15.49
N PRO A 91 -4.99 1.42 16.00
CA PRO A 91 -5.54 2.67 15.49
C PRO A 91 -4.53 3.82 15.51
N ASN A 92 -4.48 4.57 14.40
CA ASN A 92 -3.67 5.78 14.27
C ASN A 92 -2.16 5.55 14.46
N THR A 93 -1.66 4.37 14.06
CA THR A 93 -0.22 4.05 14.10
C THR A 93 0.38 3.77 12.74
N GLY A 94 -0.34 4.07 11.64
CA GLY A 94 0.17 3.95 10.29
C GLY A 94 1.32 4.91 10.04
N GLY A 95 2.18 4.57 9.08
CA GLY A 95 3.32 5.39 8.70
C GLY A 95 3.64 5.26 7.23
N SER A 96 4.53 4.33 6.85
CA SER A 96 4.93 4.11 5.46
C SER A 96 4.52 2.74 4.93
N GLN A 97 4.31 1.75 5.78
CA GLN A 97 3.99 0.40 5.34
C GLN A 97 2.57 0.31 4.81
N PHE A 98 2.43 -0.41 3.72
CA PHE A 98 1.13 -0.66 3.09
C PHE A 98 1.07 -2.11 2.63
N PHE A 99 -0.14 -2.57 2.34
CA PHE A 99 -0.32 -3.87 1.71
C PHE A 99 -1.30 -3.75 0.55
N ILE A 100 -1.17 -4.67 -0.41
CA ILE A 100 -2.08 -4.79 -1.55
C ILE A 100 -2.84 -6.09 -1.37
N CYS A 101 -4.16 -6.01 -1.41
CA CYS A 101 -5.03 -7.16 -1.18
C CYS A 101 -4.98 -8.14 -2.35
N HIS A 102 -4.83 -9.42 -2.03
CA HIS A 102 -4.79 -10.51 -3.00
C HIS A 102 -6.18 -11.06 -3.26
N SER A 103 -6.99 -11.23 -2.22
CA SER A 103 -8.32 -11.84 -2.31
C SER A 103 -9.28 -11.25 -1.28
N ARG A 104 -10.41 -10.72 -1.75
CA ARG A 104 -11.48 -10.18 -0.89
C ARG A 104 -11.93 -11.18 0.17
N THR A 105 -12.02 -12.46 -0.18
CA THR A 105 -12.45 -13.53 0.74
C THR A 105 -11.61 -13.53 2.02
N ASN A 106 -10.32 -13.27 1.89
CA ASN A 106 -9.38 -13.33 3.00
C ASN A 106 -9.05 -11.96 3.60
N THR A 107 -9.50 -10.86 3.00
CA THR A 107 -9.19 -9.49 3.45
C THR A 107 -10.42 -8.71 3.90
N ALA A 108 -11.63 -9.21 3.72
CA ALA A 108 -12.86 -8.49 4.07
C ALA A 108 -12.94 -8.11 5.56
N HIS A 109 -12.36 -8.92 6.44
CA HIS A 109 -12.35 -8.64 7.89
C HIS A 109 -11.52 -7.41 8.27
N LEU A 110 -10.73 -6.87 7.34
CA LEU A 110 -9.91 -5.67 7.57
C LEU A 110 -10.70 -4.38 7.33
N ASP A 111 -11.89 -4.46 6.73
CA ASP A 111 -12.73 -3.30 6.47
C ASP A 111 -13.04 -2.57 7.79
N GLY A 112 -12.89 -1.24 7.77
CA GLY A 112 -13.10 -0.41 8.95
C GLY A 112 -11.95 -0.41 9.96
N VAL A 113 -10.93 -1.23 9.77
CA VAL A 113 -9.76 -1.33 10.65
C VAL A 113 -8.53 -0.67 10.02
N HIS A 114 -8.29 -0.94 8.73
CA HIS A 114 -7.18 -0.38 7.97
C HIS A 114 -7.71 0.56 6.90
N THR A 115 -7.00 1.67 6.65
CA THR A 115 -7.40 2.68 5.67
C THR A 115 -7.08 2.22 4.25
N CYS A 116 -8.12 2.03 3.43
CA CYS A 116 -7.97 1.80 1.99
C CYS A 116 -7.74 3.14 1.30
N PHE A 117 -6.64 3.28 0.56
CA PHE A 117 -6.28 4.58 -0.04
C PHE A 117 -5.99 4.52 -1.54
N GLY A 118 -6.13 3.39 -2.17
CA GLY A 118 -5.94 3.26 -3.61
C GLY A 118 -6.31 1.88 -4.12
N LYS A 119 -6.29 1.73 -5.45
CA LYS A 119 -6.58 0.46 -6.12
C LYS A 119 -5.75 0.30 -7.37
N VAL A 120 -5.21 -0.89 -7.58
CA VAL A 120 -4.53 -1.26 -8.82
C VAL A 120 -5.55 -1.35 -9.95
N THR A 121 -5.32 -0.59 -11.02
CA THR A 121 -6.21 -0.55 -12.19
C THR A 121 -5.62 -1.29 -13.40
N GLU A 122 -4.27 -1.36 -13.48
CA GLU A 122 -3.57 -2.11 -14.51
C GLU A 122 -2.36 -2.80 -13.88
N GLY A 123 -2.00 -3.96 -14.39
CA GLY A 123 -0.89 -4.75 -13.85
C GLY A 123 -1.28 -5.55 -12.62
N GLU A 124 -2.56 -5.87 -12.46
CA GLU A 124 -3.05 -6.62 -11.30
C GLU A 124 -2.43 -8.01 -11.19
N ASP A 125 -2.07 -8.60 -12.33
CA ASP A 125 -1.39 -9.90 -12.38
C ASP A 125 0.00 -9.87 -11.72
N VAL A 126 0.63 -8.70 -11.60
CA VAL A 126 1.90 -8.55 -10.88
C VAL A 126 1.75 -8.95 -9.41
N ILE A 127 0.58 -8.70 -8.82
CA ILE A 127 0.29 -9.09 -7.42
C ILE A 127 0.55 -10.57 -7.21
N ASP A 128 0.14 -11.40 -8.18
CA ASP A 128 0.27 -12.86 -8.08
C ASP A 128 1.71 -13.34 -8.22
N THR A 129 2.61 -12.53 -8.79
CA THR A 129 4.00 -12.89 -9.05
C THR A 129 4.97 -12.40 -7.98
N ILE A 130 4.54 -11.47 -7.13
CA ILE A 130 5.39 -10.93 -6.05
C ILE A 130 5.66 -12.01 -5.02
N GLU A 131 6.93 -12.14 -4.65
CA GLU A 131 7.40 -13.05 -3.60
C GLU A 131 8.08 -12.26 -2.50
N GLY A 132 8.21 -12.85 -1.33
CA GLY A 132 8.91 -12.22 -0.20
C GLY A 132 10.34 -11.85 -0.59
N GLY A 133 10.70 -10.58 -0.35
CA GLY A 133 12.00 -10.03 -0.74
C GLY A 133 12.05 -9.37 -2.11
N ASP A 134 10.99 -9.46 -2.92
CA ASP A 134 10.91 -8.68 -4.16
C ASP A 134 10.92 -7.19 -3.84
N LYS A 135 11.42 -6.39 -4.79
CA LYS A 135 11.71 -4.98 -4.55
C LYS A 135 10.71 -4.04 -5.22
N ILE A 136 10.42 -2.95 -4.52
CA ILE A 136 9.83 -1.75 -5.09
C ILE A 136 11.01 -0.95 -5.64
N GLU A 137 11.12 -0.86 -6.95
CA GLU A 137 12.21 -0.09 -7.56
C GLU A 137 12.01 1.40 -7.38
N LYS A 138 10.78 1.86 -7.62
CA LYS A 138 10.36 3.24 -7.39
C LYS A 138 8.83 3.34 -7.45
N ILE A 139 8.30 4.42 -6.92
CA ILE A 139 6.89 4.79 -7.06
C ILE A 139 6.83 6.17 -7.69
N VAL A 140 6.20 6.28 -8.84
CA VAL A 140 6.05 7.54 -9.60
C VAL A 140 4.64 8.05 -9.41
N ILE A 141 4.51 9.30 -9.00
CA ILE A 141 3.21 9.96 -8.84
C ILE A 141 2.87 10.71 -10.14
N VAL A 142 1.70 10.43 -10.68
CA VAL A 142 1.17 11.03 -11.91
C VAL A 142 0.03 11.96 -11.51
N GLU A 143 0.25 13.25 -11.69
CA GLU A 143 -0.73 14.28 -11.37
C GLU A 143 -1.52 14.75 -12.58
#